data_5b45e59a4d94e3683ad646a385c2725b
#
_entry.id   5b45e59a4d94e3683ad646a385c2725b
#
_cell.length_a   1.000
_cell.length_b   1.000
_cell.length_c   1.000
_cell.angle_alpha   90.00
_cell.angle_beta   90.00
_cell.angle_gamma   90.00
#
_symmetry.space_group_name_H-M   'P 1'
#
loop_
_entity.id
_entity.type
_entity.pdbx_description
1 polymer ?
#
loop_
_entity_poly.entity_id
_entity_poly.type
_entity_poly.pdbx_seq_one_letter_code
_entity_poly.pdbx_strand_id
1 'polypeptide(L)'
;MGLFDFLKKDKSGDWFNIYSPLNGKVIDLSEVPDEAFAQKMIGDGCAIEPVQGSIFAPVDGDVDIFDTNHAISFEVSNGLEMIVHFGINTVQLKGEGFTRISKNNDFVNVGQELVKYDLEFLAGHSPSVKTPIIITNMDIVDTIEVVAKGDVKVGDLLMKVKLKK
;
A
#
# COMPACT_ATOMS: atom_id res chain seq x y z
N MET A 1 -20.03 -10.97 -21.18
CA MET A 1 -19.95 -10.55 -21.28
C MET A 1 -19.83 -10.35 -21.06
N GLY A 2 -19.87 -10.65 -20.97
CA GLY A 2 -19.84 -10.29 -21.06
C GLY A 2 -19.57 -10.13 -20.44
N LEU A 3 -19.48 -10.74 -20.15
CA LEU A 3 -19.13 -10.34 -19.86
C LEU A 3 -18.54 -9.91 -19.79
N PHE A 4 -18.31 -10.24 -20.01
CA PHE A 4 -17.72 -9.54 -20.32
C PHE A 4 -17.60 -8.76 -20.56
N ASP A 5 -17.70 -8.75 -20.68
CA ASP A 5 -17.56 -7.91 -21.19
C ASP A 5 -17.84 -7.15 -20.74
N PHE A 6 -17.95 -7.60 -20.45
CA PHE A 6 -18.01 -6.76 -20.19
C PHE A 6 -17.52 -6.26 -19.68
N LEU A 7 -17.17 -6.74 -19.52
CA LEU A 7 -16.61 -6.29 -19.39
C LEU A 7 -15.90 -5.82 -19.62
N LYS A 8 -15.70 -5.65 -19.80
CA LYS A 8 -15.03 -5.15 -20.30
C LYS A 8 -14.84 -4.30 -20.34
N LYS A 9 -14.81 -4.12 -20.28
CA LYS A 9 -14.52 -3.27 -20.41
C LYS A 9 -14.31 -2.43 -20.08
N ASP A 10 -14.27 -2.54 -19.57
CA ASP A 10 -14.00 -1.67 -19.34
C ASP A 10 -13.33 -1.39 -19.63
N LYS A 11 -13.03 -1.68 -20.08
CA LYS A 11 -12.41 -1.17 -20.51
C LYS A 11 -12.18 -0.08 -20.60
N SER A 12 -12.70 -0.16 -21.03
CA SER A 12 -12.46 1.18 -21.01
C SER A 12 -12.25 1.70 -19.70
N GLY A 13 -12.85 1.37 -18.97
CA GLY A 13 -12.64 1.88 -17.76
C GLY A 13 -11.26 1.81 -17.31
N ASP A 14 -10.57 0.87 -17.80
CA ASP A 14 -9.14 0.80 -17.62
C ASP A 14 -8.66 1.14 -16.23
N TRP A 15 -9.53 0.96 -15.24
CA TRP A 15 -9.19 1.19 -13.84
C TRP A 15 -8.44 -0.01 -13.30
N PHE A 16 -7.31 0.27 -12.65
CA PHE A 16 -6.54 -0.74 -11.95
C PHE A 16 -6.87 -0.67 -10.46
N ASN A 17 -7.19 -1.80 -9.87
CA ASN A 17 -7.61 -1.88 -8.47
C ASN A 17 -6.43 -2.16 -7.54
N ILE A 18 -6.37 -1.42 -6.44
CA ILE A 18 -5.40 -1.61 -5.37
C ILE A 18 -6.18 -1.95 -4.12
N TYR A 19 -5.82 -3.06 -3.48
CA TYR A 19 -6.54 -3.58 -2.32
C TYR A 19 -5.83 -3.23 -1.03
N SER A 20 -6.55 -3.25 0.08
CA SER A 20 -5.95 -2.86 1.36
C SER A 20 -4.91 -3.87 1.81
N PRO A 21 -3.68 -3.43 2.12
CA PRO A 21 -2.63 -4.31 2.62
C PRO A 21 -2.70 -4.53 4.14
N LEU A 22 -3.55 -3.79 4.83
CA LEU A 22 -3.63 -3.81 6.30
C LEU A 22 -5.09 -3.77 6.74
N ASN A 23 -5.32 -4.24 7.97
CA ASN A 23 -6.56 -3.97 8.68
C ASN A 23 -6.41 -2.65 9.42
N GLY A 24 -7.36 -1.76 9.30
CA GLY A 24 -7.30 -0.48 9.98
C GLY A 24 -8.28 0.53 9.44
N LYS A 25 -8.01 1.80 9.71
CA LYS A 25 -8.87 2.91 9.31
C LYS A 25 -8.18 3.72 8.22
N VAL A 26 -8.89 3.93 7.11
CA VAL A 26 -8.37 4.76 6.01
C VAL A 26 -8.37 6.23 6.44
N ILE A 27 -7.26 6.90 6.22
CA ILE A 27 -7.11 8.32 6.49
C ILE A 27 -6.47 9.01 5.29
N ASP A 28 -6.62 10.32 5.22
CA ASP A 28 -5.99 11.10 4.17
C ASP A 28 -4.48 11.22 4.43
N LEU A 29 -3.69 11.31 3.37
CA LEU A 29 -2.23 11.46 3.52
C LEU A 29 -1.85 12.69 4.34
N SER A 30 -2.67 13.75 4.29
CA SER A 30 -2.43 14.97 5.05
C SER A 30 -2.41 14.74 6.57
N GLU A 31 -2.98 13.62 7.03
CA GLU A 31 -3.00 13.28 8.46
C GLU A 31 -1.74 12.56 8.93
N VAL A 32 -0.85 12.22 8.01
CA VAL A 32 0.41 11.53 8.33
C VAL A 32 1.40 12.57 8.85
N PRO A 33 2.02 12.34 10.03
CA PRO A 33 2.94 13.34 10.61
C PRO A 33 4.34 13.26 9.99
N ASP A 34 4.40 13.38 8.68
CA ASP A 34 5.63 13.42 7.91
C ASP A 34 5.34 14.25 6.68
N GLU A 35 6.05 15.34 6.52
CA GLU A 35 5.78 16.31 5.48
C GLU A 35 5.91 15.74 4.08
N ALA A 36 6.89 14.86 3.88
CA ALA A 36 7.13 14.26 2.56
C ALA A 36 5.94 13.43 2.10
N PHE A 37 5.28 12.73 3.02
CA PHE A 37 4.07 11.97 2.71
C PHE A 37 2.85 12.88 2.67
N ALA A 38 2.69 13.72 3.70
CA ALA A 38 1.49 14.55 3.85
C ALA A 38 1.31 15.53 2.69
N GLN A 39 2.40 16.03 2.11
CA GLN A 39 2.37 16.98 1.00
C GLN A 39 2.55 16.31 -0.36
N LYS A 40 2.48 14.97 -0.39
CA LYS A 40 2.55 14.16 -1.62
C LYS A 40 3.86 14.36 -2.38
N MET A 41 4.93 14.59 -1.65
CA MET A 41 6.25 14.79 -2.27
C MET A 41 6.84 13.47 -2.77
N ILE A 42 6.48 12.35 -2.14
CA ILE A 42 6.98 11.02 -2.50
C ILE A 42 6.05 10.36 -3.52
N GLY A 43 4.76 10.63 -3.42
CA GLY A 43 3.73 10.05 -4.28
C GLY A 43 2.35 10.38 -3.76
N ASP A 44 1.34 9.78 -4.36
CA ASP A 44 -0.05 10.02 -3.98
C ASP A 44 -0.73 8.70 -3.64
N GLY A 45 -1.77 8.78 -2.82
CA GLY A 45 -2.55 7.64 -2.38
C GLY A 45 -3.31 7.97 -1.11
N CYS A 46 -3.21 7.08 -0.14
CA CYS A 46 -3.84 7.29 1.17
C CYS A 46 -2.96 6.69 2.25
N ALA A 47 -3.46 6.71 3.48
CA ALA A 47 -2.78 6.06 4.59
C ALA A 47 -3.80 5.23 5.36
N ILE A 48 -3.31 4.30 6.16
CA ILE A 48 -4.14 3.49 7.05
C ILE A 48 -3.58 3.60 8.45
N GLU A 49 -4.47 3.82 9.40
CA GLU A 49 -4.15 3.73 10.82
C GLU A 49 -4.36 2.28 11.21
N PRO A 50 -3.29 1.49 11.40
CA PRO A 50 -3.42 0.04 11.54
C PRO A 50 -4.01 -0.37 12.89
N VAL A 51 -4.69 -1.52 12.92
CA VAL A 51 -5.17 -2.09 14.18
C VAL A 51 -4.30 -3.26 14.62
N GLN A 52 -4.10 -4.27 13.79
CA GLN A 52 -3.13 -5.33 14.09
C GLN A 52 -3.03 -6.29 12.91
N GLY A 53 -2.02 -7.15 12.94
CA GLY A 53 -1.86 -8.23 11.95
C GLY A 53 -0.56 -8.14 11.19
N SER A 54 -0.69 -8.21 9.89
CA SER A 54 0.45 -8.24 8.99
C SER A 54 0.22 -7.28 7.83
N ILE A 55 1.28 -7.07 7.05
CA ILE A 55 1.19 -6.38 5.78
C ILE A 55 1.02 -7.45 4.70
N PHE A 56 -0.01 -7.31 3.88
CA PHE A 56 -0.32 -8.23 2.79
C PHE A 56 -0.17 -7.50 1.46
N ALA A 57 0.05 -8.24 0.38
CA ALA A 57 0.24 -7.63 -0.93
C ALA A 57 -1.05 -6.93 -1.39
N PRO A 58 -0.99 -5.63 -1.75
CA PRO A 58 -2.16 -4.90 -2.23
C PRO A 58 -2.37 -5.06 -3.73
N VAL A 59 -1.40 -5.60 -4.43
CA VAL A 59 -1.40 -5.80 -5.89
C VAL A 59 -0.66 -7.08 -6.20
N ASP A 60 -0.88 -7.60 -7.41
CA ASP A 60 -0.02 -8.63 -7.98
C ASP A 60 1.21 -7.93 -8.54
N GLY A 61 2.39 -8.41 -8.24
CA GLY A 61 3.61 -7.79 -8.76
C GLY A 61 4.87 -8.31 -8.11
N ASP A 62 5.99 -7.74 -8.52
CA ASP A 62 7.28 -8.05 -7.94
C ASP A 62 7.46 -7.23 -6.66
N VAL A 63 7.95 -7.86 -5.62
CA VAL A 63 8.07 -7.24 -4.31
C VAL A 63 9.53 -7.05 -3.91
N ASP A 64 9.82 -5.90 -3.31
CA ASP A 64 11.10 -5.62 -2.69
C ASP A 64 10.84 -5.17 -1.26
N ILE A 65 11.15 -6.04 -0.29
CA ILE A 65 11.00 -5.74 1.13
C ILE A 65 12.31 -5.13 1.59
N PHE A 66 12.25 -3.94 2.18
CA PHE A 66 13.45 -3.25 2.67
C PHE A 66 14.11 -4.06 3.78
N ASP A 67 15.43 -3.96 3.91
CA ASP A 67 16.19 -4.73 4.91
C ASP A 67 15.63 -4.57 6.32
N THR A 68 15.11 -3.38 6.62
CA THR A 68 14.51 -3.09 7.93
C THR A 68 13.05 -3.52 8.02
N ASN A 69 12.51 -4.14 6.98
CA ASN A 69 11.15 -4.71 6.92
C ASN A 69 10.00 -3.72 7.11
N HIS A 70 10.29 -2.42 7.30
CA HIS A 70 9.27 -1.42 7.55
C HIS A 70 8.60 -0.90 6.29
N ALA A 71 9.23 -1.08 5.14
CA ALA A 71 8.72 -0.60 3.87
C ALA A 71 8.82 -1.70 2.82
N ILE A 72 7.85 -1.72 1.92
CA ILE A 72 7.75 -2.72 0.87
C ILE A 72 7.39 -1.99 -0.42
N SER A 73 8.19 -2.16 -1.47
CA SER A 73 7.87 -1.62 -2.78
C SER A 73 7.33 -2.71 -3.69
N PHE A 74 6.49 -2.32 -4.62
CA PHE A 74 5.83 -3.22 -5.57
C PHE A 74 5.97 -2.66 -6.97
N GLU A 75 6.24 -3.55 -7.91
CA GLU A 75 6.32 -3.21 -9.33
C GLU A 75 5.29 -4.05 -10.06
N VAL A 76 4.30 -3.38 -10.65
CA VAL A 76 3.18 -4.04 -11.31
C VAL A 76 3.49 -4.17 -12.81
N SER A 77 2.98 -5.22 -13.44
CA SER A 77 3.24 -5.48 -14.86
C SER A 77 2.77 -4.36 -15.79
N ASN A 78 1.83 -3.53 -15.35
CA ASN A 78 1.37 -2.37 -16.12
C ASN A 78 2.28 -1.15 -16.01
N GLY A 79 3.38 -1.27 -15.26
CA GLY A 79 4.35 -0.19 -15.04
C GLY A 79 4.17 0.59 -13.75
N LEU A 80 3.08 0.36 -13.03
CA LEU A 80 2.81 1.08 -11.78
C LEU A 80 3.81 0.67 -10.71
N GLU A 81 4.32 1.66 -9.97
CA GLU A 81 5.20 1.42 -8.83
C GLU A 81 4.58 2.02 -7.59
N MET A 82 4.62 1.26 -6.49
CA MET A 82 4.03 1.74 -5.25
C MET A 82 4.80 1.25 -4.04
N ILE A 83 4.56 1.89 -2.91
CA ILE A 83 5.20 1.55 -1.66
C ILE A 83 4.17 1.53 -0.53
N VAL A 84 4.33 0.58 0.38
CA VAL A 84 3.64 0.54 1.66
C VAL A 84 4.72 0.81 2.71
N HIS A 85 4.60 1.93 3.43
CA HIS A 85 5.60 2.36 4.41
C HIS A 85 4.98 2.31 5.80
N PHE A 86 5.33 1.27 6.58
CA PHE A 86 4.69 1.07 7.88
C PHE A 86 5.23 2.07 8.91
N GLY A 87 4.35 2.95 9.35
CA GLY A 87 4.68 3.94 10.37
C GLY A 87 5.62 5.02 9.88
N ILE A 88 6.04 5.87 10.80
CA ILE A 88 6.93 7.00 10.53
C ILE A 88 8.21 6.81 11.33
N ASN A 89 9.36 7.01 10.66
CA ASN A 89 10.71 6.81 11.23
C ASN A 89 10.96 5.40 11.75
N THR A 90 10.19 4.44 11.29
CA THR A 90 10.33 3.04 11.72
C THR A 90 11.59 2.39 11.15
N VAL A 91 12.22 3.01 10.16
CA VAL A 91 13.53 2.56 9.66
C VAL A 91 14.57 2.53 10.78
N GLN A 92 14.45 3.43 11.76
CA GLN A 92 15.40 3.52 12.88
C GLN A 92 15.33 2.33 13.84
N LEU A 93 14.25 1.55 13.76
CA LEU A 93 14.10 0.36 14.60
C LEU A 93 14.92 -0.83 14.06
N LYS A 94 15.49 -0.69 12.86
CA LYS A 94 16.38 -1.69 12.25
C LYS A 94 15.74 -3.08 12.16
N GLY A 95 14.43 -3.10 11.89
CA GLY A 95 13.68 -4.34 11.73
C GLY A 95 13.03 -4.85 13.00
N GLU A 96 13.32 -4.25 14.15
CA GLU A 96 12.71 -4.68 15.41
C GLU A 96 11.21 -4.38 15.40
N GLY A 97 10.40 -5.34 15.80
CA GLY A 97 8.94 -5.22 15.74
C GLY A 97 8.35 -5.77 14.45
N PHE A 98 9.19 -6.16 13.50
CA PHE A 98 8.77 -6.73 12.22
C PHE A 98 9.34 -8.14 12.03
N THR A 99 8.59 -9.01 11.40
CA THR A 99 9.05 -10.36 11.05
C THR A 99 8.72 -10.61 9.58
N ARG A 100 9.75 -10.82 8.77
CA ARG A 100 9.58 -11.08 7.34
C ARG A 100 9.00 -12.46 7.12
N ILE A 101 7.95 -12.55 6.31
CA ILE A 101 7.28 -13.81 5.97
C ILE A 101 7.61 -14.23 4.54
N SER A 102 7.49 -13.31 3.59
CA SER A 102 7.76 -13.58 2.18
C SER A 102 9.20 -13.25 1.83
N LYS A 103 9.70 -13.86 0.77
CA LYS A 103 11.04 -13.61 0.29
C LYS A 103 11.08 -12.35 -0.57
N ASN A 104 12.25 -11.72 -0.57
CA ASN A 104 12.49 -10.56 -1.42
C ASN A 104 12.61 -10.98 -2.89
N ASN A 105 12.28 -10.05 -3.78
CA ASN A 105 12.36 -10.21 -5.23
C ASN A 105 11.47 -11.33 -5.77
N ASP A 106 10.48 -11.75 -5.00
CA ASP A 106 9.49 -12.71 -5.47
C ASP A 106 8.33 -11.98 -6.13
N PHE A 107 7.66 -12.69 -7.03
CA PHE A 107 6.36 -12.25 -7.52
C PHE A 107 5.31 -12.66 -6.49
N VAL A 108 4.42 -11.72 -6.12
CA VAL A 108 3.38 -11.98 -5.13
C VAL A 108 2.00 -11.69 -5.72
N ASN A 109 1.00 -12.34 -5.14
CA ASN A 109 -0.40 -12.10 -5.52
C ASN A 109 -1.09 -11.33 -4.40
N VAL A 110 -2.12 -10.59 -4.78
CA VAL A 110 -2.96 -9.86 -3.81
C VAL A 110 -3.34 -10.78 -2.66
N GLY A 111 -3.16 -10.29 -1.43
CA GLY A 111 -3.53 -11.03 -0.23
C GLY A 111 -2.46 -11.95 0.31
N GLN A 112 -1.31 -12.03 -0.33
CA GLN A 112 -0.20 -12.83 0.19
C GLN A 112 0.44 -12.10 1.37
N GLU A 113 0.66 -12.82 2.48
CA GLU A 113 1.27 -12.23 3.67
C GLU A 113 2.75 -11.95 3.42
N LEU A 114 3.20 -10.76 3.75
CA LEU A 114 4.56 -10.32 3.47
C LEU A 114 5.41 -10.12 4.72
N VAL A 115 4.89 -9.36 5.69
CA VAL A 115 5.60 -9.01 6.91
C VAL A 115 4.60 -8.95 8.06
N LYS A 116 4.94 -9.58 9.19
CA LYS A 116 4.17 -9.43 10.43
C LYS A 116 4.72 -8.26 11.21
N TYR A 117 3.87 -7.59 11.98
CA TYR A 117 4.32 -6.49 12.84
C TYR A 117 3.70 -6.58 14.23
N ASP A 118 4.47 -6.11 15.21
CA ASP A 118 4.03 -5.99 16.60
C ASP A 118 3.58 -4.55 16.82
N LEU A 119 2.27 -4.32 16.68
CA LEU A 119 1.72 -2.96 16.71
C LEU A 119 2.00 -2.25 18.03
N GLU A 120 1.87 -2.98 19.16
CA GLU A 120 2.10 -2.38 20.48
C GLU A 120 3.54 -1.89 20.61
N PHE A 121 4.50 -2.72 20.21
CA PHE A 121 5.91 -2.35 20.22
C PHE A 121 6.15 -1.12 19.34
N LEU A 122 5.64 -1.16 18.11
CA LEU A 122 5.87 -0.07 17.16
C LEU A 122 5.24 1.23 17.61
N ALA A 123 4.05 1.15 18.20
CA ALA A 123 3.37 2.34 18.73
C ALA A 123 4.17 3.00 19.85
N GLY A 124 4.85 2.19 20.66
CA GLY A 124 5.66 2.70 21.77
C GLY A 124 7.06 3.16 21.38
N HIS A 125 7.54 2.83 20.17
CA HIS A 125 8.92 3.07 19.78
C HIS A 125 9.05 3.89 18.49
N SER A 126 7.96 4.42 17.97
CA SER A 126 7.99 5.26 16.76
C SER A 126 7.08 6.47 16.94
N PRO A 127 7.31 7.55 16.17
CA PRO A 127 6.46 8.76 16.27
C PRO A 127 5.02 8.48 15.86
N SER A 128 4.79 7.53 14.97
CA SER A 128 3.44 7.21 14.49
C SER A 128 3.45 5.86 13.79
N VAL A 129 2.34 5.13 13.91
CA VAL A 129 2.13 3.88 13.16
C VAL A 129 1.28 4.10 11.91
N LYS A 130 0.85 5.32 11.63
CA LYS A 130 0.11 5.63 10.42
C LYS A 130 0.94 5.21 9.21
N THR A 131 0.32 4.48 8.31
CA THR A 131 1.02 3.75 7.26
C THR A 131 0.61 4.26 5.88
N PRO A 132 1.46 5.06 5.22
CA PRO A 132 1.20 5.49 3.85
C PRO A 132 1.18 4.33 2.87
N ILE A 133 0.24 4.37 1.93
CA ILE A 133 0.12 3.44 0.82
C ILE A 133 0.03 4.33 -0.42
N ILE A 134 1.14 4.44 -1.15
CA ILE A 134 1.28 5.44 -2.20
C ILE A 134 1.81 4.86 -3.50
N ILE A 135 1.46 5.54 -4.57
CA ILE A 135 2.03 5.31 -5.90
C ILE A 135 3.18 6.30 -6.05
N THR A 136 4.36 5.79 -6.37
CA THR A 136 5.57 6.62 -6.42
C THR A 136 5.85 7.19 -7.80
N ASN A 137 5.39 6.53 -8.88
CA ASN A 137 5.62 7.02 -10.24
C ASN A 137 4.36 7.66 -10.82
N MET A 138 3.93 8.76 -10.19
CA MET A 138 2.70 9.47 -10.57
C MET A 138 2.72 10.05 -12.00
N ASP A 139 3.87 10.11 -12.64
CA ASP A 139 4.00 10.59 -14.01
C ASP A 139 3.22 9.74 -15.02
N ILE A 140 3.00 8.46 -14.71
CA ILE A 140 2.21 7.58 -15.59
C ILE A 140 0.74 7.51 -15.21
N VAL A 141 0.33 8.21 -14.15
CA VAL A 141 -1.04 8.15 -13.62
C VAL A 141 -1.87 9.30 -14.14
N ASP A 142 -3.03 8.97 -14.71
CA ASP A 142 -4.02 9.97 -15.10
C ASP A 142 -4.89 10.36 -13.93
N THR A 143 -5.47 9.36 -13.24
CA THR A 143 -6.43 9.60 -12.16
C THR A 143 -6.22 8.57 -11.05
N ILE A 144 -6.30 9.03 -9.81
CA ILE A 144 -6.30 8.16 -8.65
C ILE A 144 -7.55 8.48 -7.82
N GLU A 145 -8.23 7.44 -7.36
CA GLU A 145 -9.40 7.59 -6.53
C GLU A 145 -9.29 6.70 -5.30
N VAL A 146 -9.35 7.30 -4.11
CA VAL A 146 -9.42 6.53 -2.86
C VAL A 146 -10.88 6.16 -2.65
N VAL A 147 -11.19 4.87 -2.81
CA VAL A 147 -12.57 4.38 -2.80
C VAL A 147 -13.04 4.06 -1.38
N ALA A 148 -12.15 3.47 -0.57
CA ALA A 148 -12.51 3.02 0.76
C ALA A 148 -12.60 4.19 1.73
N LYS A 149 -13.51 4.05 2.71
CA LYS A 149 -13.72 5.04 3.77
C LYS A 149 -13.92 4.29 5.08
N GLY A 150 -13.40 4.86 6.17
CA GLY A 150 -13.54 4.24 7.47
C GLY A 150 -12.71 2.98 7.61
N ASP A 151 -13.25 1.99 8.28
CA ASP A 151 -12.52 0.75 8.56
C ASP A 151 -12.42 -0.13 7.33
N VAL A 152 -11.23 -0.70 7.11
CA VAL A 152 -10.97 -1.64 6.02
C VAL A 152 -10.29 -2.87 6.56
N LYS A 153 -10.44 -3.95 5.82
CA LYS A 153 -9.75 -5.22 6.08
C LYS A 153 -8.88 -5.54 4.88
N VAL A 154 -7.87 -6.34 5.12
CA VAL A 154 -7.01 -6.86 4.05
C VAL A 154 -7.88 -7.42 2.94
N GLY A 155 -7.59 -7.01 1.70
CA GLY A 155 -8.33 -7.48 0.53
C GLY A 155 -9.52 -6.62 0.14
N ASP A 156 -9.95 -5.67 0.99
CA ASP A 156 -10.99 -4.72 0.59
C ASP A 156 -10.43 -3.79 -0.49
N LEU A 157 -11.27 -3.37 -1.43
CA LEU A 157 -10.84 -2.41 -2.44
C LEU A 157 -10.51 -1.08 -1.77
N LEU A 158 -9.27 -0.63 -1.93
CA LEU A 158 -8.79 0.58 -1.28
C LEU A 158 -8.78 1.77 -2.24
N MET A 159 -8.14 1.61 -3.39
CA MET A 159 -7.98 2.67 -4.38
C MET A 159 -8.17 2.11 -5.78
N LYS A 160 -8.47 3.01 -6.72
CA LYS A 160 -8.51 2.71 -8.14
C LYS A 160 -7.62 3.71 -8.86
N VAL A 161 -6.89 3.24 -9.84
CA VAL A 161 -5.93 4.06 -10.58
C VAL A 161 -6.18 3.90 -12.07
N LYS A 162 -6.13 5.01 -12.78
CA LYS A 162 -6.22 5.02 -14.23
C LYS A 162 -4.92 5.55 -14.78
N LEU A 163 -4.27 4.79 -15.64
CA LEU A 163 -3.00 5.20 -16.22
C LEU A 163 -3.20 6.08 -17.44
N LYS A 164 -2.20 6.91 -17.72
CA LYS A 164 -2.18 7.69 -18.94
C LYS A 164 -2.05 6.77 -20.15
N LYS A 165 -2.62 7.19 -21.23
CA LYS A 165 -2.54 6.46 -22.50
C LYS A 165 -1.30 6.84 -23.29
#